data_028c86d10855f2e48fb21a4246bfdf53
#
_entry.id   028c86d10855f2e48fb21a4246bfdf53
#
_cell.length_a   1.000
_cell.length_b   1.000
_cell.length_c   1.000
_cell.angle_alpha   90.00
_cell.angle_beta   90.00
_cell.angle_gamma   90.00
#
_symmetry.space_group_name_H-M   'P 1'
#
loop_
_entity.id
_entity.type
_entity.pdbx_description
1 polymer ?
#
loop_
_entity_poly.entity_id
_entity_poly.type
_entity_poly.pdbx_seq_one_letter_code
_entity_poly.pdbx_strand_id
1 'polypeptide(L)'
;MEITVKKLTDLDLLRRANEFTTGHESKMSLERAYFYGHSPIRTQIFWVEMKDIPLFVASQLVRQHVGVQFFQRSKRVDRGGEDFAEVCDDLSRDIAKIWEEQDVESLAGYQSIIVNLPNRFDRYAPTDLACIINAEALINMAHKRLCSKASAETRLVVHMIRNQISTVDPALARLMQPPCVAHGGICYEPNSCGFNTSDTCYKIIASIKSLKLN
;
A
#
# COMPACT_ATOMS: atom_id res chain seq x y z
N MET A 1 10.09 -7.60 3.02
CA MET A 1 8.79 -6.98 2.72
C MET A 1 7.89 -8.01 2.06
N GLU A 2 6.75 -8.31 2.66
CA GLU A 2 5.77 -9.30 2.20
C GLU A 2 4.38 -8.65 2.27
N ILE A 3 3.53 -8.91 1.26
CA ILE A 3 2.15 -8.41 1.23
C ILE A 3 1.21 -9.56 0.91
N THR A 4 0.19 -9.73 1.74
CA THR A 4 -0.88 -10.70 1.53
C THR A 4 -2.23 -10.01 1.55
N VAL A 5 -3.16 -10.51 0.74
CA VAL A 5 -4.52 -9.98 0.63
C VAL A 5 -5.52 -11.13 0.68
N LYS A 6 -6.58 -10.94 1.46
CA LYS A 6 -7.74 -11.83 1.51
C LYS A 6 -9.02 -11.02 1.26
N LYS A 7 -9.83 -11.46 0.30
CA LYS A 7 -11.18 -10.92 0.11
C LYS A 7 -12.10 -11.51 1.17
N LEU A 8 -12.84 -10.66 1.89
CA LEU A 8 -13.67 -11.05 3.02
C LEU A 8 -15.15 -11.17 2.68
N THR A 9 -15.61 -10.51 1.61
CA THR A 9 -17.00 -10.47 1.19
C THR A 9 -17.17 -10.94 -0.25
N ASP A 10 -18.35 -11.47 -0.56
CA ASP A 10 -18.72 -11.97 -1.86
C ASP A 10 -19.51 -10.95 -2.71
N LEU A 11 -19.83 -11.34 -3.95
CA LEU A 11 -20.64 -10.57 -4.87
C LEU A 11 -22.09 -10.42 -4.40
N ASP A 12 -22.61 -11.40 -3.66
CA ASP A 12 -24.02 -11.41 -3.24
C ASP A 12 -24.30 -10.28 -2.26
N LEU A 13 -23.37 -9.94 -1.38
CA LEU A 13 -23.50 -8.78 -0.50
C LEU A 13 -23.59 -7.46 -1.28
N LEU A 14 -22.82 -7.32 -2.36
CA LEU A 14 -22.89 -6.15 -3.26
C LEU A 14 -24.26 -6.08 -3.95
N ARG A 15 -24.75 -7.21 -4.47
CA ARG A 15 -26.07 -7.30 -5.11
C ARG A 15 -27.18 -6.91 -4.15
N ARG A 16 -27.19 -7.47 -2.94
CA ARG A 16 -28.15 -7.12 -1.89
C ARG A 16 -28.14 -5.62 -1.56
N ALA A 17 -26.95 -5.01 -1.43
CA ALA A 17 -26.87 -3.57 -1.20
C ALA A 17 -27.43 -2.76 -2.37
N ASN A 18 -27.23 -3.21 -3.61
CA ASN A 18 -27.78 -2.58 -4.80
C ASN A 18 -29.31 -2.74 -4.86
N GLU A 19 -29.81 -3.95 -4.60
CA GLU A 19 -31.26 -4.24 -4.53
C GLU A 19 -31.96 -3.36 -3.49
N PHE A 20 -31.34 -3.24 -2.30
CA PHE A 20 -31.89 -2.41 -1.24
C PHE A 20 -31.99 -0.93 -1.64
N THR A 21 -31.04 -0.43 -2.42
CA THR A 21 -31.01 0.98 -2.86
C THR A 21 -31.89 1.25 -4.07
N THR A 22 -32.09 0.26 -4.95
CA THR A 22 -32.86 0.43 -6.19
C THR A 22 -34.31 -0.09 -6.12
N GLY A 23 -34.60 -0.96 -5.15
CA GLY A 23 -35.87 -1.67 -5.03
C GLY A 23 -36.10 -2.77 -6.07
N HIS A 24 -35.06 -3.16 -6.82
CA HIS A 24 -35.14 -4.16 -7.89
C HIS A 24 -34.03 -5.19 -7.76
N GLU A 25 -34.30 -6.44 -8.21
CA GLU A 25 -33.28 -7.52 -8.25
C GLU A 25 -32.05 -7.07 -9.04
N SER A 26 -30.88 -7.28 -8.47
CA SER A 26 -29.60 -6.86 -9.04
C SER A 26 -28.88 -8.01 -9.72
N LYS A 27 -28.62 -7.85 -11.03
CA LYS A 27 -27.74 -8.73 -11.83
C LYS A 27 -26.36 -8.08 -12.06
N MET A 28 -25.99 -7.11 -11.22
CA MET A 28 -24.74 -6.37 -11.33
C MET A 28 -23.53 -7.31 -11.22
N SER A 29 -22.55 -7.21 -12.14
CA SER A 29 -21.24 -7.84 -12.01
C SER A 29 -20.27 -6.94 -11.25
N LEU A 30 -19.17 -7.53 -10.72
CA LEU A 30 -18.13 -6.74 -10.05
C LEU A 30 -17.51 -5.70 -10.97
N GLU A 31 -17.23 -6.06 -12.24
CA GLU A 31 -16.64 -5.16 -13.22
C GLU A 31 -17.48 -3.91 -13.42
N ARG A 32 -18.78 -4.09 -13.60
CA ARG A 32 -19.71 -2.96 -13.80
C ARG A 32 -19.86 -2.14 -12.53
N ALA A 33 -19.99 -2.80 -11.37
CA ALA A 33 -20.12 -2.14 -10.09
C ALA A 33 -18.92 -1.23 -9.81
N TYR A 34 -17.71 -1.74 -9.98
CA TYR A 34 -16.48 -0.97 -9.76
C TYR A 34 -16.30 0.13 -10.82
N PHE A 35 -16.67 -0.12 -12.09
CA PHE A 35 -16.58 0.87 -13.15
C PHE A 35 -17.47 2.10 -12.87
N TYR A 36 -18.72 1.86 -12.43
CA TYR A 36 -19.64 2.95 -12.12
C TYR A 36 -19.36 3.60 -10.76
N GLY A 37 -18.67 2.93 -9.84
CA GLY A 37 -18.24 3.49 -8.57
C GLY A 37 -19.37 3.87 -7.61
N HIS A 38 -20.57 3.27 -7.77
CA HIS A 38 -21.69 3.54 -6.86
C HIS A 38 -21.46 2.93 -5.47
N SER A 39 -22.13 3.50 -4.46
CA SER A 39 -21.95 3.15 -3.04
C SER A 39 -21.95 1.65 -2.69
N PRO A 40 -22.68 0.73 -3.39
CA PRO A 40 -22.62 -0.70 -3.09
C PRO A 40 -21.22 -1.32 -3.16
N ILE A 41 -20.26 -0.74 -3.90
CA ILE A 41 -18.88 -1.25 -3.94
C ILE A 41 -18.19 -1.20 -2.55
N ARG A 42 -18.69 -0.38 -1.63
CA ARG A 42 -18.19 -0.29 -0.25
C ARG A 42 -18.44 -1.55 0.56
N THR A 43 -19.33 -2.44 0.11
CA THR A 43 -19.57 -3.76 0.71
C THR A 43 -18.47 -4.76 0.39
N GLN A 44 -17.62 -4.49 -0.62
CA GLN A 44 -16.51 -5.35 -0.96
C GLN A 44 -15.33 -5.01 -0.06
N ILE A 45 -15.04 -5.93 0.89
CA ILE A 45 -14.08 -5.73 1.98
C ILE A 45 -12.90 -6.68 1.81
N PHE A 46 -11.71 -6.18 2.11
CA PHE A 46 -10.45 -6.90 2.03
C PHE A 46 -9.67 -6.77 3.34
N TRP A 47 -9.00 -7.84 3.73
CA TRP A 47 -7.94 -7.84 4.71
C TRP A 47 -6.61 -7.76 3.97
N VAL A 48 -5.77 -6.80 4.33
CA VAL A 48 -4.45 -6.59 3.73
C VAL A 48 -3.42 -6.60 4.85
N GLU A 49 -2.40 -7.47 4.73
CA GLU A 49 -1.23 -7.49 5.61
C GLU A 49 0.01 -7.05 4.84
N MET A 50 0.79 -6.21 5.47
CA MET A 50 2.04 -5.66 4.96
C MET A 50 3.11 -5.84 6.02
N LYS A 51 4.10 -6.73 5.78
CA LYS A 51 5.20 -7.00 6.70
C LYS A 51 6.48 -6.36 6.21
N ASP A 52 7.30 -5.88 7.13
CA ASP A 52 8.61 -5.26 6.87
C ASP A 52 8.53 -4.09 5.88
N ILE A 53 7.48 -3.28 5.94
CA ILE A 53 7.39 -2.04 5.18
C ILE A 53 8.10 -0.90 5.93
N PRO A 54 8.70 0.09 5.23
CA PRO A 54 9.29 1.25 5.89
C PRO A 54 8.24 2.04 6.71
N LEU A 55 8.61 2.47 7.90
CA LEU A 55 7.72 3.22 8.81
C LEU A 55 7.10 4.46 8.14
N PHE A 56 7.87 5.19 7.32
CA PHE A 56 7.32 6.36 6.61
C PHE A 56 6.26 5.98 5.57
N VAL A 57 6.36 4.77 4.97
CA VAL A 57 5.32 4.26 4.06
C VAL A 57 4.05 3.98 4.84
N ALA A 58 4.16 3.27 5.98
CA ALA A 58 3.03 3.08 6.89
C ALA A 58 2.37 4.41 7.25
N SER A 59 3.18 5.42 7.65
CA SER A 59 2.71 6.76 7.98
C SER A 59 2.00 7.48 6.83
N GLN A 60 2.38 7.20 5.59
CA GLN A 60 1.69 7.74 4.41
C GLN A 60 0.37 7.01 4.11
N LEU A 61 0.30 5.70 4.36
CA LEU A 61 -0.91 4.91 4.12
C LEU A 61 -1.99 5.22 5.14
N VAL A 62 -1.66 5.33 6.43
CA VAL A 62 -2.63 5.60 7.51
C VAL A 62 -3.30 6.98 7.43
N ARG A 63 -2.83 7.87 6.56
CA ARG A 63 -3.52 9.15 6.26
C ARG A 63 -4.86 8.97 5.53
N GLN A 64 -5.13 7.77 5.02
CA GLN A 64 -6.44 7.46 4.47
C GLN A 64 -7.36 7.02 5.60
N HIS A 65 -8.46 7.74 5.84
CA HIS A 65 -9.36 7.50 6.96
C HIS A 65 -10.73 6.97 6.54
N VAL A 66 -11.10 7.14 5.28
CA VAL A 66 -12.43 6.75 4.77
C VAL A 66 -12.36 5.37 4.15
N GLY A 67 -13.21 4.46 4.65
CA GLY A 67 -13.34 3.10 4.12
C GLY A 67 -12.19 2.15 4.49
N VAL A 68 -11.39 2.48 5.50
CA VAL A 68 -10.26 1.68 5.98
C VAL A 68 -10.10 1.81 7.49
N GLN A 69 -9.70 0.69 8.12
CA GLN A 69 -9.24 0.64 9.50
C GLN A 69 -7.85 0.00 9.53
N PHE A 70 -6.86 0.69 10.10
CA PHE A 70 -5.49 0.22 10.19
C PHE A 70 -5.17 -0.39 11.55
N PHE A 71 -4.28 -1.39 11.55
CA PHE A 71 -3.72 -2.07 12.71
C PHE A 71 -2.20 -2.10 12.53
N GLN A 72 -1.47 -1.29 13.28
CA GLN A 72 -0.02 -1.23 13.22
C GLN A 72 0.58 -2.03 14.38
N ARG A 73 1.61 -2.82 14.10
CA ARG A 73 2.36 -3.53 15.14
C ARG A 73 3.02 -2.52 16.07
N SER A 74 2.81 -2.72 17.38
CA SER A 74 3.48 -1.94 18.38
C SER A 74 4.98 -2.25 18.40
N LYS A 75 5.80 -1.21 18.46
CA LYS A 75 7.25 -1.31 18.67
C LYS A 75 7.66 -0.92 20.11
N ARG A 76 6.73 -0.97 21.04
CA ARG A 76 7.03 -0.75 22.47
C ARG A 76 7.89 -1.90 22.99
N VAL A 77 8.84 -1.58 23.87
CA VAL A 77 9.78 -2.54 24.47
C VAL A 77 9.04 -3.71 25.15
N ASP A 78 7.93 -3.41 25.88
CA ASP A 78 7.08 -4.41 26.54
C ASP A 78 6.36 -5.37 25.56
N ARG A 79 6.44 -5.11 24.25
CA ARG A 79 5.87 -5.94 23.17
C ARG A 79 6.91 -6.42 22.16
N GLY A 80 8.17 -6.53 22.60
CA GLY A 80 9.29 -7.01 21.78
C GLY A 80 9.85 -5.96 20.80
N GLY A 81 9.64 -4.67 21.09
CA GLY A 81 10.40 -3.59 20.46
C GLY A 81 11.82 -3.52 21.03
N GLU A 82 12.76 -3.00 20.23
CA GLU A 82 14.13 -2.76 20.71
C GLU A 82 14.17 -1.49 21.57
N ASP A 83 14.90 -1.54 22.71
CA ASP A 83 15.20 -0.36 23.48
C ASP A 83 16.37 0.38 22.82
N PHE A 84 16.12 1.63 22.41
CA PHE A 84 17.15 2.46 21.77
C PHE A 84 18.35 2.70 22.69
N ALA A 85 18.12 2.89 23.99
CA ALA A 85 19.19 3.10 24.95
C ALA A 85 20.07 1.85 25.08
N GLU A 86 19.46 0.66 25.20
CA GLU A 86 20.19 -0.61 25.27
C GLU A 86 21.03 -0.86 24.00
N VAL A 87 20.48 -0.61 22.82
CA VAL A 87 21.21 -0.75 21.56
C VAL A 87 22.38 0.24 21.46
N CYS A 88 22.21 1.48 21.94
CA CYS A 88 23.30 2.46 21.97
C CYS A 88 24.39 2.07 22.97
N ASP A 89 24.03 1.52 24.13
CA ASP A 89 24.98 1.05 25.14
C ASP A 89 25.78 -0.15 24.67
N ASP A 90 25.13 -1.11 23.99
CA ASP A 90 25.79 -2.25 23.36
C ASP A 90 26.79 -1.81 22.30
N LEU A 91 26.34 -0.92 21.39
CA LEU A 91 27.19 -0.37 20.34
C LEU A 91 28.39 0.38 20.91
N SER A 92 28.19 1.16 21.97
CA SER A 92 29.26 1.91 22.63
C SER A 92 30.30 0.98 23.26
N ARG A 93 29.85 -0.11 23.92
CA ARG A 93 30.74 -1.14 24.50
C ARG A 93 31.56 -1.85 23.43
N ASP A 94 30.92 -2.19 22.32
CA ASP A 94 31.57 -2.86 21.23
C ASP A 94 32.61 -1.94 20.55
N ILE A 95 32.31 -0.66 20.32
CA ILE A 95 33.27 0.32 19.79
C ILE A 95 34.48 0.47 20.70
N ALA A 96 34.24 0.58 22.02
CA ALA A 96 35.33 0.70 22.98
C ALA A 96 36.28 -0.51 22.94
N LYS A 97 35.73 -1.72 22.86
CA LYS A 97 36.50 -2.97 22.76
C LYS A 97 37.37 -3.02 21.49
N ILE A 98 36.83 -2.64 20.33
CA ILE A 98 37.60 -2.62 19.07
C ILE A 98 38.71 -1.59 19.11
N TRP A 99 38.43 -0.43 19.74
CA TRP A 99 39.46 0.60 19.93
C TRP A 99 40.61 0.12 20.80
N GLU A 100 40.33 -0.65 21.85
CA GLU A 100 41.33 -1.25 22.72
C GLU A 100 42.13 -2.35 21.99
N GLU A 101 41.48 -3.18 21.21
CA GLU A 101 42.11 -4.31 20.50
C GLU A 101 42.81 -3.88 19.19
N GLN A 102 42.66 -2.61 18.76
CA GLN A 102 43.19 -2.08 17.46
C GLN A 102 42.82 -2.95 16.23
N ASP A 103 41.69 -3.60 16.29
CA ASP A 103 41.22 -4.51 15.25
C ASP A 103 40.59 -3.76 14.07
N VAL A 104 41.38 -3.51 13.02
CA VAL A 104 40.97 -2.76 11.83
C VAL A 104 39.95 -3.53 11.00
N GLU A 105 39.94 -4.88 11.02
CA GLU A 105 38.98 -5.70 10.27
C GLU A 105 37.58 -5.60 10.88
N SER A 106 37.49 -5.54 12.20
CA SER A 106 36.22 -5.32 12.89
C SER A 106 35.64 -3.93 12.66
N LEU A 107 36.43 -2.91 12.35
CA LEU A 107 35.95 -1.58 11.94
C LEU A 107 35.06 -1.61 10.69
N ALA A 108 35.32 -2.51 9.75
CA ALA A 108 34.46 -2.67 8.56
C ALA A 108 33.07 -3.23 8.93
N GLY A 109 32.99 -4.15 9.89
CA GLY A 109 31.74 -4.64 10.46
C GLY A 109 30.93 -3.51 11.13
N TYR A 110 31.62 -2.61 11.83
CA TYR A 110 31.03 -1.45 12.51
C TYR A 110 30.46 -0.40 11.56
N GLN A 111 31.14 -0.12 10.46
CA GLN A 111 30.59 0.75 9.44
C GLN A 111 29.22 0.21 8.95
N SER A 112 29.09 -1.11 8.80
CA SER A 112 27.81 -1.74 8.46
C SER A 112 26.74 -1.53 9.54
N ILE A 113 27.10 -1.64 10.82
CA ILE A 113 26.16 -1.43 11.93
C ILE A 113 25.75 0.04 12.02
N ILE A 114 26.70 0.98 11.95
CA ILE A 114 26.42 2.42 12.02
C ILE A 114 25.58 2.87 10.83
N VAL A 115 25.85 2.38 9.63
CA VAL A 115 25.06 2.67 8.43
C VAL A 115 23.64 2.12 8.53
N ASN A 116 23.46 0.97 9.19
CA ASN A 116 22.15 0.34 9.35
C ASN A 116 21.38 0.82 10.58
N LEU A 117 22.02 1.51 11.54
CA LEU A 117 21.37 2.03 12.75
C LEU A 117 20.17 2.96 12.41
N PRO A 118 20.28 3.91 11.46
CA PRO A 118 19.14 4.70 11.02
C PRO A 118 17.98 3.86 10.52
N ASN A 119 18.26 2.74 9.82
CA ASN A 119 17.22 1.86 9.29
C ASN A 119 16.46 1.09 10.41
N ARG A 120 17.02 0.97 11.61
CA ARG A 120 16.34 0.33 12.76
C ARG A 120 15.42 1.31 13.50
N PHE A 121 15.79 2.58 13.60
CA PHE A 121 15.13 3.58 14.46
C PHE A 121 14.57 4.79 13.70
N ASP A 122 14.93 5.00 12.45
CA ASP A 122 14.51 6.13 11.61
C ASP A 122 13.29 5.77 10.77
N ARG A 123 12.93 6.69 9.88
CA ARG A 123 11.81 6.60 8.93
C ARG A 123 11.79 5.34 8.06
N TYR A 124 12.95 4.74 7.84
CA TYR A 124 13.12 3.48 7.09
C TYR A 124 13.01 2.23 7.97
N ALA A 125 12.92 2.35 9.28
CA ALA A 125 12.76 1.21 10.18
C ALA A 125 11.59 0.33 9.72
N PRO A 126 11.77 -1.01 9.66
CA PRO A 126 10.72 -1.91 9.23
C PRO A 126 9.56 -1.91 10.24
N THR A 127 8.34 -1.95 9.74
CA THR A 127 7.13 -2.09 10.56
C THR A 127 6.11 -2.96 9.86
N ASP A 128 5.22 -3.57 10.65
CA ASP A 128 4.10 -4.34 10.13
C ASP A 128 2.82 -3.49 10.24
N LEU A 129 2.05 -3.49 9.16
CA LEU A 129 0.78 -2.79 9.07
C LEU A 129 -0.26 -3.72 8.46
N ALA A 130 -1.40 -3.88 9.11
CA ALA A 130 -2.55 -4.55 8.54
C ALA A 130 -3.73 -3.59 8.43
N CYS A 131 -4.67 -3.89 7.54
CA CYS A 131 -5.91 -3.13 7.48
C CYS A 131 -7.10 -3.94 6.99
N ILE A 132 -8.29 -3.54 7.47
CA ILE A 132 -9.55 -3.84 6.81
C ILE A 132 -9.89 -2.64 5.92
N ILE A 133 -10.10 -2.88 4.62
CA ILE A 133 -10.27 -1.84 3.63
C ILE A 133 -11.34 -2.22 2.60
N ASN A 134 -12.19 -1.28 2.22
CA ASN A 134 -13.17 -1.51 1.17
C ASN A 134 -12.63 -1.18 -0.23
N ALA A 135 -13.33 -1.66 -1.27
CA ALA A 135 -12.92 -1.48 -2.66
C ALA A 135 -12.77 -0.02 -3.08
N GLU A 136 -13.68 0.87 -2.66
CA GLU A 136 -13.58 2.31 -2.97
C GLU A 136 -12.31 2.92 -2.39
N ALA A 137 -11.98 2.55 -1.15
CA ALA A 137 -10.77 3.03 -0.48
C ALA A 137 -9.49 2.50 -1.15
N LEU A 138 -9.48 1.25 -1.66
CA LEU A 138 -8.37 0.69 -2.45
C LEU A 138 -8.17 1.44 -3.77
N ILE A 139 -9.25 1.76 -4.48
CA ILE A 139 -9.19 2.58 -5.71
C ILE A 139 -8.61 3.96 -5.38
N ASN A 140 -9.13 4.63 -4.34
CA ASN A 140 -8.67 5.95 -3.91
C ASN A 140 -7.20 5.94 -3.44
N MET A 141 -6.77 4.87 -2.76
CA MET A 141 -5.37 4.67 -2.38
C MET A 141 -4.49 4.57 -3.63
N ALA A 142 -4.89 3.75 -4.61
CA ALA A 142 -4.16 3.59 -5.86
C ALA A 142 -4.04 4.91 -6.62
N HIS A 143 -5.12 5.68 -6.75
CA HIS A 143 -5.10 6.99 -7.39
C HIS A 143 -4.07 7.93 -6.77
N LYS A 144 -3.96 7.95 -5.45
CA LYS A 144 -3.03 8.84 -4.74
C LYS A 144 -1.59 8.32 -4.71
N ARG A 145 -1.39 7.00 -4.65
CA ARG A 145 -0.09 6.39 -4.34
C ARG A 145 0.60 5.73 -5.54
N LEU A 146 -0.10 5.50 -6.65
CA LEU A 146 0.52 5.01 -7.89
C LEU A 146 1.02 6.12 -8.82
N CYS A 147 0.76 7.40 -8.50
CA CYS A 147 1.35 8.52 -9.20
C CYS A 147 2.88 8.56 -8.99
N SER A 148 3.64 8.93 -10.02
CA SER A 148 5.10 9.09 -9.92
C SER A 148 5.55 10.17 -8.91
N LYS A 149 4.64 11.05 -8.49
CA LYS A 149 4.89 12.05 -7.44
C LYS A 149 4.85 11.47 -6.01
N ALA A 150 4.29 10.27 -5.83
CA ALA A 150 4.44 9.54 -4.57
C ALA A 150 5.88 8.98 -4.47
N SER A 151 6.37 8.74 -3.23
CA SER A 151 7.68 8.11 -3.04
C SER A 151 7.75 6.74 -3.73
N ALA A 152 8.93 6.35 -4.19
CA ALA A 152 9.13 5.09 -4.91
C ALA A 152 8.71 3.88 -4.07
N GLU A 153 9.04 3.91 -2.77
CA GLU A 153 8.72 2.85 -1.83
C GLU A 153 7.21 2.73 -1.60
N THR A 154 6.51 3.85 -1.44
CA THR A 154 5.04 3.85 -1.29
C THR A 154 4.37 3.32 -2.56
N ARG A 155 4.85 3.72 -3.75
CA ARG A 155 4.36 3.17 -5.01
C ARG A 155 4.57 1.66 -5.08
N LEU A 156 5.77 1.19 -4.69
CA LEU A 156 6.09 -0.23 -4.70
C LEU A 156 5.13 -1.03 -3.82
N VAL A 157 4.90 -0.59 -2.57
CA VAL A 157 3.96 -1.23 -1.65
C VAL A 157 2.55 -1.30 -2.25
N VAL A 158 2.05 -0.19 -2.83
CA VAL A 158 0.71 -0.18 -3.43
C VAL A 158 0.63 -1.00 -4.71
N HIS A 159 1.72 -1.08 -5.50
CA HIS A 159 1.81 -2.03 -6.62
C HIS A 159 1.73 -3.48 -6.16
N MET A 160 2.42 -3.84 -5.08
CA MET A 160 2.36 -5.19 -4.50
C MET A 160 0.94 -5.51 -4.00
N ILE A 161 0.27 -4.57 -3.30
CA ILE A 161 -1.14 -4.71 -2.92
C ILE A 161 -2.01 -4.97 -4.15
N ARG A 162 -1.88 -4.16 -5.20
CA ARG A 162 -2.62 -4.32 -6.45
C ARG A 162 -2.38 -5.69 -7.10
N ASN A 163 -1.13 -6.18 -7.10
CA ASN A 163 -0.80 -7.49 -7.64
C ASN A 163 -1.50 -8.61 -6.84
N GLN A 164 -1.52 -8.52 -5.51
CA GLN A 164 -2.26 -9.47 -4.67
C GLN A 164 -3.78 -9.35 -4.87
N ILE A 165 -4.32 -8.13 -5.00
CA ILE A 165 -5.74 -7.93 -5.36
C ILE A 165 -6.06 -8.59 -6.70
N SER A 166 -5.14 -8.57 -7.68
CA SER A 166 -5.40 -9.17 -8.99
C SER A 166 -5.61 -10.69 -8.95
N THR A 167 -5.14 -11.36 -7.91
CA THR A 167 -5.35 -12.81 -7.71
C THR A 167 -6.71 -13.15 -7.09
N VAL A 168 -7.29 -12.23 -6.30
CA VAL A 168 -8.55 -12.46 -5.56
C VAL A 168 -9.72 -11.66 -6.13
N ASP A 169 -9.46 -10.54 -6.79
CA ASP A 169 -10.44 -9.67 -7.45
C ASP A 169 -9.82 -8.92 -8.64
N PRO A 170 -9.68 -9.60 -9.81
CA PRO A 170 -9.09 -8.99 -11.01
C PRO A 170 -9.85 -7.74 -11.51
N ALA A 171 -11.16 -7.68 -11.27
CA ALA A 171 -12.00 -6.55 -11.67
C ALA A 171 -11.60 -5.29 -10.91
N LEU A 172 -11.39 -5.39 -9.59
CA LEU A 172 -10.92 -4.29 -8.77
C LEU A 172 -9.50 -3.86 -9.15
N ALA A 173 -8.58 -4.82 -9.33
CA ALA A 173 -7.18 -4.53 -9.68
C ALA A 173 -7.04 -3.71 -10.97
N ARG A 174 -7.94 -3.88 -11.94
CA ARG A 174 -7.98 -3.09 -13.18
C ARG A 174 -8.22 -1.61 -12.92
N LEU A 175 -9.00 -1.26 -11.89
CA LEU A 175 -9.33 0.11 -11.55
C LEU A 175 -8.36 0.75 -10.57
N MET A 176 -7.51 -0.05 -9.92
CA MET A 176 -6.43 0.44 -9.06
C MET A 176 -5.29 1.00 -9.93
N GLN A 177 -5.46 2.21 -10.43
CA GLN A 177 -4.57 2.89 -11.39
C GLN A 177 -4.14 4.27 -10.87
N PRO A 178 -3.07 4.89 -11.42
CA PRO A 178 -2.74 6.27 -11.12
C PRO A 178 -3.84 7.24 -11.59
N PRO A 179 -3.91 8.47 -11.01
CA PRO A 179 -5.03 9.39 -11.25
C PRO A 179 -5.19 9.78 -12.71
N CYS A 180 -4.10 9.92 -13.47
CA CYS A 180 -4.18 10.26 -14.89
C CYS A 180 -4.89 9.19 -15.72
N VAL A 181 -4.77 7.91 -15.37
CA VAL A 181 -5.54 6.84 -16.03
C VAL A 181 -7.02 6.95 -15.68
N ALA A 182 -7.33 7.14 -14.39
CA ALA A 182 -8.71 7.29 -13.91
C ALA A 182 -9.42 8.48 -14.56
N HIS A 183 -8.68 9.56 -14.85
CA HIS A 183 -9.19 10.76 -15.50
C HIS A 183 -9.01 10.77 -17.02
N GLY A 184 -8.88 9.62 -17.65
CA GLY A 184 -8.88 9.49 -19.11
C GLY A 184 -7.67 10.09 -19.84
N GLY A 185 -6.51 10.17 -19.17
CA GLY A 185 -5.27 10.76 -19.72
C GLY A 185 -4.99 12.18 -19.23
N ILE A 186 -5.84 12.76 -18.37
CA ILE A 186 -5.63 14.12 -17.84
C ILE A 186 -4.74 14.03 -16.60
N CYS A 187 -3.63 14.79 -16.61
CA CYS A 187 -2.75 14.97 -15.46
C CYS A 187 -3.07 16.30 -14.78
N TYR A 188 -3.32 16.27 -13.47
CA TYR A 188 -3.58 17.47 -12.66
C TYR A 188 -2.33 17.98 -11.91
N GLU A 189 -1.20 17.28 -12.06
CA GLU A 189 0.06 17.73 -11.44
C GLU A 189 0.64 18.91 -12.22
N PRO A 190 1.14 19.96 -11.54
CA PRO A 190 1.75 21.12 -12.20
C PRO A 190 2.89 20.76 -13.17
N ASN A 191 3.67 19.74 -12.79
CA ASN A 191 4.75 19.19 -13.59
C ASN A 191 4.45 17.73 -13.91
N SER A 192 3.84 17.44 -15.06
CA SER A 192 3.56 16.09 -15.49
C SER A 192 4.84 15.27 -15.63
N CYS A 193 4.75 13.96 -15.29
CA CYS A 193 5.84 13.00 -15.53
C CYS A 193 5.83 12.42 -16.96
N GLY A 194 4.87 12.81 -17.81
CA GLY A 194 4.71 12.31 -19.18
C GLY A 194 3.98 10.99 -19.31
N PHE A 195 3.72 10.26 -18.21
CA PHE A 195 3.01 8.98 -18.27
C PHE A 195 1.59 9.12 -18.85
N ASN A 196 0.90 10.22 -18.56
CA ASN A 196 -0.46 10.49 -19.03
C ASN A 196 -0.59 10.56 -20.56
N THR A 197 0.49 10.85 -21.28
CA THR A 197 0.55 10.92 -22.75
C THR A 197 1.20 9.69 -23.39
N SER A 198 1.57 8.68 -22.60
CA SER A 198 2.21 7.47 -23.10
C SER A 198 1.21 6.49 -23.70
N ASP A 199 1.67 5.71 -24.68
CA ASP A 199 0.88 4.61 -25.27
C ASP A 199 0.39 3.61 -24.22
N THR A 200 1.20 3.38 -23.17
CA THR A 200 0.83 2.50 -22.05
C THR A 200 -0.38 3.05 -21.32
N CYS A 201 -0.41 4.34 -21.02
CA CYS A 201 -1.55 4.99 -20.35
C CYS A 201 -2.83 4.84 -21.22
N TYR A 202 -2.73 5.13 -22.51
CA TYR A 202 -3.88 5.02 -23.41
C TYR A 202 -4.39 3.58 -23.57
N LYS A 203 -3.51 2.58 -23.64
CA LYS A 203 -3.87 1.15 -23.66
C LYS A 203 -4.64 0.75 -22.40
N ILE A 204 -4.19 1.19 -21.22
CA ILE A 204 -4.87 0.90 -19.94
C ILE A 204 -6.26 1.57 -19.94
N ILE A 205 -6.36 2.84 -20.34
CA ILE A 205 -7.64 3.56 -20.44
C ILE A 205 -8.62 2.85 -21.37
N ALA A 206 -8.16 2.41 -22.54
CA ALA A 206 -8.98 1.66 -23.49
C ALA A 206 -9.48 0.33 -22.90
N SER A 207 -8.60 -0.40 -22.20
CA SER A 207 -8.96 -1.64 -21.51
C SER A 207 -10.00 -1.43 -20.40
N ILE A 208 -9.94 -0.32 -19.65
CA ILE A 208 -10.95 0.00 -18.64
C ILE A 208 -12.28 0.39 -19.31
N LYS A 209 -12.24 1.19 -20.36
CA LYS A 209 -13.45 1.59 -21.10
C LYS A 209 -14.20 0.41 -21.74
N SER A 210 -13.49 -0.65 -22.13
CA SER A 210 -14.13 -1.86 -22.68
C SER A 210 -15.01 -2.60 -21.64
N LEU A 211 -14.80 -2.39 -20.34
CA LEU A 211 -15.66 -2.94 -19.27
C LEU A 211 -17.08 -2.35 -19.29
N LYS A 212 -17.28 -1.19 -19.93
CA LYS A 212 -18.60 -0.54 -20.07
C LYS A 212 -19.50 -1.25 -21.09
N LEU A 213 -18.91 -1.99 -22.03
CA LEU A 213 -19.62 -2.55 -23.18
C LEU A 213 -20.09 -4.00 -22.98
N ASN A 214 -19.63 -4.67 -21.92
CA ASN A 214 -20.01 -6.02 -21.53
C ASN A 214 -20.84 -5.98 -20.23
#